data_726f4558c0bd5525a50b613084a83515
#
_entry.id   726f4558c0bd5525a50b613084a83515
#
_cell.length_a   1.000
_cell.length_b   1.000
_cell.length_c   1.000
_cell.angle_alpha   90.00
_cell.angle_beta   90.00
_cell.angle_gamma   90.00
#
_symmetry.space_group_name_H-M   'P 1'
#
loop_
_entity.id
_entity.type
_entity.pdbx_description
1 polymer ?
#
loop_
_entity_poly.entity_id
_entity_poly.type
_entity_poly.pdbx_seq_one_letter_code
_entity_poly.pdbx_strand_id
1 'polypeptide(L)'
;EPVRIRGTEVILRGGARTDSDYLALLKTRPAIGTVLNHGDYDGFKSSLTRVALRKGYFDSEFLKSQLGVSLDRHQAFWDIDYDSGERYRFGHVTFSGSQIRDEYLQNLVPFKEGDYYTSQDLAELNRRLAATGWFSSVVVAPDFAKSRKTKVLPLQGVVSPRKENTVETGVGYSTDVGPRVKATWKKPWVNSYGHSLTSSVSLSAPEQQFDFTYKVPLLKSPLEQYYLMQGGFKRTDLNDTQADSTTLGVSRFWEMSSGWQRAINLRWSLDHFTQANVTNTTMLIYPGVSVNRTRSRGGLMPTWGDSQRYSVDYSNTMWGSDINFIVMQAQDVWIRTLYDRHRFVVRGNLGWIEADNFDKVPPDLRFFAGGDRSIRGYKYKSISPKDDDGKLIGASKLATGSLEYQYNVSGKWWGAVFIDSGEAVSDIRESDFKTGAGVGVRWQSPVGPIKLDIARPIGDKEEHGLQFYIGLGPEL
;
A
#
# COMPACT_ATOMS: atom_id res chain seq x y z
N GLU A 1 47.29 -3.09 34.37
CA GLU A 1 46.10 -3.81 34.79
C GLU A 1 44.86 -2.98 34.47
N PRO A 2 43.78 -3.57 33.89
CA PRO A 2 42.61 -2.79 33.49
C PRO A 2 41.82 -2.31 34.73
N VAL A 3 41.17 -1.14 34.60
CA VAL A 3 40.27 -0.62 35.62
C VAL A 3 38.96 -1.42 35.55
N ARG A 4 38.47 -1.88 36.69
CA ARG A 4 37.25 -2.69 36.80
C ARG A 4 36.16 -2.01 37.59
N ILE A 5 34.91 -2.28 37.22
CA ILE A 5 33.74 -1.74 37.92
C ILE A 5 33.59 -2.38 39.29
N ARG A 6 33.43 -1.54 40.33
CA ARG A 6 33.20 -1.95 41.72
C ARG A 6 31.82 -1.56 42.24
N GLY A 7 31.17 -0.60 41.64
CA GLY A 7 29.82 -0.20 42.00
C GLY A 7 29.10 0.48 40.86
N THR A 8 27.82 0.23 40.75
CA THR A 8 26.93 0.84 39.75
C THR A 8 25.69 1.37 40.48
N GLU A 9 25.88 2.35 41.36
CA GLU A 9 24.76 2.91 42.09
C GLU A 9 23.91 3.79 41.17
N VAL A 10 22.62 3.48 41.11
CA VAL A 10 21.61 4.24 40.37
C VAL A 10 20.40 4.42 41.27
N ILE A 11 20.10 5.69 41.59
CA ILE A 11 18.90 6.07 42.35
C ILE A 11 17.87 6.60 41.34
N LEU A 12 16.68 6.00 41.33
CA LEU A 12 15.55 6.47 40.53
C LEU A 12 14.54 7.15 41.44
N ARG A 13 14.16 8.38 41.08
CA ARG A 13 13.17 9.19 41.81
C ARG A 13 12.01 9.53 40.92
N GLY A 14 10.86 9.91 41.51
CA GLY A 14 9.64 10.23 40.79
C GLY A 14 8.96 9.00 40.23
N GLY A 15 8.27 9.13 39.12
CA GLY A 15 7.57 8.02 38.48
C GLY A 15 8.46 6.85 38.02
N ALA A 16 9.74 7.12 37.84
CA ALA A 16 10.73 6.09 37.45
C ALA A 16 10.86 4.98 38.49
N ARG A 17 10.56 5.26 39.75
CA ARG A 17 10.66 4.29 40.87
C ARG A 17 9.79 3.04 40.61
N THR A 18 8.67 3.20 39.95
CA THR A 18 7.69 2.12 39.71
C THR A 18 7.45 1.82 38.24
N ASP A 19 8.07 2.57 37.34
CA ASP A 19 7.90 2.38 35.90
C ASP A 19 8.74 1.17 35.43
N SER A 20 8.08 0.20 34.84
CA SER A 20 8.71 -1.05 34.37
C SER A 20 9.83 -0.83 33.36
N ASP A 21 9.72 0.19 32.51
CA ASP A 21 10.74 0.48 31.49
C ASP A 21 12.02 1.03 32.12
N TYR A 22 11.90 1.88 33.16
CA TYR A 22 13.04 2.32 33.91
C TYR A 22 13.65 1.21 34.75
N LEU A 23 12.82 0.41 35.41
CA LEU A 23 13.29 -0.73 36.20
C LEU A 23 14.02 -1.76 35.36
N ALA A 24 13.57 -1.97 34.13
CA ALA A 24 14.25 -2.88 33.18
C ALA A 24 15.66 -2.38 32.83
N LEU A 25 15.89 -1.07 32.80
CA LEU A 25 17.22 -0.50 32.53
C LEU A 25 18.23 -0.83 33.65
N LEU A 26 17.78 -0.95 34.88
CA LEU A 26 18.67 -1.34 35.99
C LEU A 26 19.33 -2.69 35.76
N LYS A 27 18.68 -3.58 35.03
CA LYS A 27 19.22 -4.91 34.68
C LYS A 27 20.31 -4.84 33.61
N THR A 28 20.45 -3.71 32.90
CA THR A 28 21.47 -3.53 31.87
C THR A 28 22.79 -3.01 32.41
N ARG A 29 22.86 -2.70 33.71
CA ARG A 29 24.11 -2.25 34.35
C ARG A 29 25.17 -3.35 34.23
N PRO A 30 26.45 -2.96 33.99
CA PRO A 30 27.51 -3.94 33.93
C PRO A 30 27.69 -4.65 35.29
N ALA A 31 28.06 -5.92 35.25
CA ALA A 31 28.33 -6.70 36.44
C ALA A 31 29.60 -6.17 37.17
N ILE A 32 29.60 -6.28 38.50
CA ILE A 32 30.77 -5.96 39.27
C ILE A 32 31.95 -6.85 38.87
N GLY A 33 33.12 -6.23 38.67
CA GLY A 33 34.31 -6.91 38.21
C GLY A 33 34.55 -6.85 36.70
N THR A 34 33.59 -6.31 35.95
CA THR A 34 33.70 -6.08 34.50
C THR A 34 34.73 -4.97 34.22
N VAL A 35 35.48 -5.05 33.15
CA VAL A 35 36.38 -3.98 32.70
C VAL A 35 35.59 -2.72 32.43
N LEU A 36 36.07 -1.58 32.88
CA LEU A 36 35.42 -0.29 32.67
C LEU A 36 35.29 0.01 31.17
N ASN A 37 34.06 0.31 30.77
CA ASN A 37 33.75 0.83 29.45
C ASN A 37 32.91 2.10 29.61
N HIS A 38 33.48 3.25 29.24
CA HIS A 38 32.79 4.52 29.29
C HIS A 38 31.51 4.54 28.47
N GLY A 39 31.44 3.76 27.37
CA GLY A 39 30.27 3.62 26.55
C GLY A 39 29.07 3.03 27.28
N ASP A 40 29.30 2.12 28.20
CA ASP A 40 28.23 1.52 29.04
C ASP A 40 27.58 2.57 29.94
N TYR A 41 28.38 3.44 30.54
CA TYR A 41 27.90 4.54 31.41
C TYR A 41 27.13 5.57 30.60
N ASP A 42 27.69 6.06 29.49
CA ASP A 42 27.05 7.03 28.61
C ASP A 42 25.79 6.48 27.97
N GLY A 43 25.83 5.22 27.55
CA GLY A 43 24.70 4.52 26.97
C GLY A 43 23.55 4.34 27.95
N PHE A 44 23.85 4.04 29.23
CA PHE A 44 22.84 3.94 30.27
C PHE A 44 22.14 5.28 30.51
N LYS A 45 22.89 6.37 30.59
CA LYS A 45 22.33 7.73 30.74
C LYS A 45 21.47 8.10 29.54
N SER A 46 21.93 7.83 28.34
CA SER A 46 21.15 8.07 27.13
C SER A 46 19.86 7.25 27.10
N SER A 47 19.88 6.03 27.61
CA SER A 47 18.70 5.18 27.72
C SER A 47 17.66 5.75 28.69
N LEU A 48 18.09 6.31 29.82
CA LEU A 48 17.19 7.02 30.74
C LEU A 48 16.51 8.21 30.06
N THR A 49 17.28 9.01 29.34
CA THR A 49 16.76 10.16 28.59
C THR A 49 15.78 9.72 27.49
N ARG A 50 16.08 8.65 26.79
CA ARG A 50 15.18 8.12 25.75
C ARG A 50 13.84 7.65 26.31
N VAL A 51 13.85 6.97 27.45
CA VAL A 51 12.61 6.57 28.12
C VAL A 51 11.80 7.80 28.52
N ALA A 52 12.46 8.83 29.07
CA ALA A 52 11.79 10.07 29.45
C ALA A 52 11.08 10.72 28.27
N LEU A 53 11.75 10.86 27.15
CA LEU A 53 11.16 11.47 25.94
C LEU A 53 10.04 10.61 25.34
N ARG A 54 10.22 9.30 25.33
CA ARG A 54 9.23 8.36 24.78
C ARG A 54 7.95 8.30 25.61
N LYS A 55 8.06 8.38 26.93
CA LYS A 55 6.95 8.17 27.84
C LYS A 55 6.40 9.46 28.46
N GLY A 56 7.00 10.61 28.19
CA GLY A 56 6.47 11.88 28.65
C GLY A 56 6.92 12.30 30.06
N TYR A 57 8.09 11.90 30.50
CA TYR A 57 8.71 12.42 31.71
C TYR A 57 9.53 13.67 31.35
N PHE A 58 8.85 14.76 31.05
CA PHE A 58 9.49 15.98 30.51
C PHE A 58 10.22 16.83 31.55
N ASP A 59 9.99 16.59 32.83
CA ASP A 59 10.69 17.27 33.90
C ASP A 59 11.89 16.48 34.41
N SER A 60 12.29 15.41 33.72
CA SER A 60 13.39 14.56 34.12
C SER A 60 14.73 15.33 34.19
N GLU A 61 15.51 15.04 35.21
CA GLU A 61 16.83 15.60 35.37
C GLU A 61 17.76 14.65 36.11
N PHE A 62 19.05 14.80 35.87
CA PHE A 62 20.08 14.12 36.64
C PHE A 62 20.48 15.02 37.82
N LEU A 63 20.13 14.59 39.04
CA LEU A 63 20.57 15.28 40.25
C LEU A 63 22.05 15.05 40.50
N LYS A 64 22.54 13.88 40.15
CA LYS A 64 23.94 13.51 40.18
C LYS A 64 24.25 12.54 39.04
N SER A 65 25.40 12.72 38.42
CA SER A 65 25.84 11.92 37.32
C SER A 65 27.36 11.91 37.28
N GLN A 66 27.95 10.92 37.91
CA GLN A 66 29.40 10.81 38.04
C GLN A 66 29.88 9.40 37.73
N LEU A 67 31.00 9.33 37.04
CA LEU A 67 31.79 8.13 36.89
C LEU A 67 33.14 8.39 37.58
N GLY A 68 33.32 7.80 38.75
CA GLY A 68 34.54 7.93 39.53
C GLY A 68 35.54 6.81 39.16
N VAL A 69 36.79 7.20 38.92
CA VAL A 69 37.85 6.25 38.60
C VAL A 69 39.01 6.44 39.59
N SER A 70 39.38 5.37 40.29
CA SER A 70 40.58 5.32 41.09
C SER A 70 41.67 4.56 40.33
N LEU A 71 42.66 5.31 39.86
CA LEU A 71 43.77 4.71 39.11
C LEU A 71 44.66 3.86 40.01
N ASP A 72 44.86 4.27 41.27
CA ASP A 72 45.69 3.54 42.23
C ASP A 72 45.09 2.16 42.57
N ARG A 73 43.77 2.07 42.65
CA ARG A 73 43.07 0.84 43.03
C ARG A 73 42.57 0.07 41.81
N HIS A 74 42.71 0.63 40.60
CA HIS A 74 42.14 0.07 39.36
C HIS A 74 40.63 -0.23 39.50
N GLN A 75 39.88 0.71 40.07
CA GLN A 75 38.47 0.60 40.38
C GLN A 75 37.67 1.74 39.78
N ALA A 76 36.46 1.49 39.37
CA ALA A 76 35.52 2.50 38.88
C ALA A 76 34.15 2.34 39.54
N PHE A 77 33.50 3.47 39.75
CA PHE A 77 32.18 3.56 40.41
C PHE A 77 31.26 4.43 39.60
N TRP A 78 30.03 3.95 39.37
CA TRP A 78 28.94 4.78 38.91
C TRP A 78 28.23 5.41 40.09
N ASP A 79 27.83 6.67 39.96
CA ASP A 79 27.02 7.37 40.94
C ASP A 79 26.01 8.24 40.17
N ILE A 80 24.81 7.69 39.98
CA ILE A 80 23.73 8.33 39.24
C ILE A 80 22.54 8.50 40.16
N ASP A 81 22.08 9.76 40.30
CA ASP A 81 20.82 10.10 40.95
C ASP A 81 19.95 10.81 39.95
N TYR A 82 18.88 10.11 39.51
CA TYR A 82 18.01 10.52 38.42
C TYR A 82 16.59 10.70 38.94
N ASP A 83 16.01 11.86 38.67
CA ASP A 83 14.62 12.17 38.97
C ASP A 83 13.86 12.34 37.67
N SER A 84 12.96 11.38 37.37
CA SER A 84 12.12 11.48 36.19
C SER A 84 11.02 12.52 36.29
N GLY A 85 10.68 12.92 37.53
CA GLY A 85 9.46 13.66 37.77
C GLY A 85 8.23 12.80 37.55
N GLU A 86 7.09 13.42 37.43
CA GLU A 86 5.84 12.76 37.11
C GLU A 86 5.64 12.63 35.61
N ARG A 87 4.98 11.57 35.20
CA ARG A 87 4.64 11.33 33.81
C ARG A 87 3.52 12.27 33.37
N TYR A 88 3.71 12.92 32.24
CA TYR A 88 2.70 13.79 31.64
C TYR A 88 1.58 12.98 30.99
N ARG A 89 0.41 13.59 30.94
CA ARG A 89 -0.77 13.06 30.26
C ARG A 89 -1.12 13.95 29.07
N PHE A 90 -1.77 13.38 28.08
CA PHE A 90 -2.31 14.14 26.95
C PHE A 90 -3.44 15.05 27.41
N GLY A 91 -3.39 16.30 26.98
CA GLY A 91 -4.49 17.24 27.08
C GLY A 91 -5.30 17.30 25.79
N HIS A 92 -6.07 18.38 25.63
CA HIS A 92 -6.86 18.60 24.42
C HIS A 92 -5.97 18.96 23.23
N VAL A 93 -6.32 18.45 22.05
CA VAL A 93 -5.67 18.81 20.79
C VAL A 93 -6.48 19.91 20.10
N THR A 94 -5.86 21.06 19.90
CA THR A 94 -6.48 22.20 19.20
C THR A 94 -5.85 22.34 17.81
N PHE A 95 -6.68 22.43 16.79
CA PHE A 95 -6.22 22.59 15.41
C PHE A 95 -6.45 24.01 14.93
N SER A 96 -5.47 24.54 14.18
CA SER A 96 -5.57 25.84 13.53
C SER A 96 -5.16 25.72 12.06
N GLY A 97 -5.76 26.56 11.21
CA GLY A 97 -5.47 26.61 9.76
C GLY A 97 -6.20 25.58 8.93
N SER A 98 -7.11 24.81 9.51
CA SER A 98 -7.83 23.75 8.80
C SER A 98 -9.04 24.29 8.04
N GLN A 99 -9.18 23.84 6.79
CA GLN A 99 -10.39 23.99 5.99
C GLN A 99 -11.42 22.89 6.29
N ILE A 100 -11.02 21.86 7.01
CA ILE A 100 -11.86 20.72 7.37
C ILE A 100 -12.46 20.98 8.75
N ARG A 101 -13.69 20.55 8.97
CA ARG A 101 -14.37 20.67 10.26
C ARG A 101 -13.60 19.97 11.36
N ASP A 102 -13.53 20.61 12.51
CA ASP A 102 -12.78 20.11 13.66
C ASP A 102 -13.22 18.72 14.12
N GLU A 103 -14.50 18.41 14.01
CA GLU A 103 -15.06 17.09 14.36
C GLU A 103 -14.34 15.94 13.64
N TYR A 104 -14.03 16.13 12.36
CA TYR A 104 -13.30 15.14 11.56
C TYR A 104 -11.87 14.99 12.04
N LEU A 105 -11.22 16.09 12.40
CA LEU A 105 -9.83 16.08 12.87
C LEU A 105 -9.75 15.45 14.26
N GLN A 106 -10.69 15.74 15.15
CA GLN A 106 -10.72 15.16 16.50
C GLN A 106 -10.87 13.64 16.45
N ASN A 107 -11.60 13.11 15.49
CA ASN A 107 -11.78 11.67 15.31
C ASN A 107 -10.53 10.97 14.74
N LEU A 108 -9.52 11.72 14.32
CA LEU A 108 -8.22 11.18 13.91
C LEU A 108 -7.26 11.05 15.08
N VAL A 109 -7.55 11.68 16.22
CA VAL A 109 -6.67 11.63 17.41
C VAL A 109 -6.69 10.23 17.99
N PRO A 110 -5.52 9.55 18.08
CA PRO A 110 -5.45 8.15 18.49
C PRO A 110 -5.47 7.92 19.99
N PHE A 111 -5.54 8.98 20.78
CA PHE A 111 -5.55 8.93 22.23
C PHE A 111 -6.70 9.76 22.81
N LYS A 112 -7.02 9.54 24.06
CA LYS A 112 -8.02 10.31 24.81
C LYS A 112 -7.34 11.30 25.74
N GLU A 113 -8.01 12.41 26.05
CA GLU A 113 -7.55 13.32 27.09
C GLU A 113 -7.39 12.57 28.42
N GLY A 114 -6.25 12.79 29.08
CA GLY A 114 -5.93 12.10 30.31
C GLY A 114 -5.13 10.80 30.14
N ASP A 115 -5.01 10.28 28.94
CA ASP A 115 -4.11 9.16 28.66
C ASP A 115 -2.66 9.58 28.88
N TYR A 116 -1.82 8.66 29.32
CA TYR A 116 -0.39 8.93 29.42
C TYR A 116 0.22 9.24 28.07
N TYR A 117 1.06 10.27 28.04
CA TYR A 117 1.79 10.63 26.84
C TYR A 117 2.69 9.48 26.38
N THR A 118 2.70 9.24 25.09
CA THR A 118 3.75 8.48 24.41
C THR A 118 4.13 9.19 23.12
N SER A 119 5.41 9.19 22.81
CA SER A 119 5.88 9.78 21.53
C SER A 119 5.32 9.04 20.32
N GLN A 120 5.05 7.76 20.50
CA GLN A 120 4.46 6.92 19.46
C GLN A 120 3.04 7.37 19.11
N ASP A 121 2.21 7.70 20.09
CA ASP A 121 0.86 8.21 19.87
C ASP A 121 0.88 9.59 19.20
N LEU A 122 1.81 10.45 19.56
CA LEU A 122 1.95 11.74 18.88
C LEU A 122 2.38 11.57 17.42
N ALA A 123 3.32 10.68 17.16
CA ALA A 123 3.74 10.36 15.81
C ALA A 123 2.58 9.76 14.98
N GLU A 124 1.75 8.92 15.60
CA GLU A 124 0.57 8.36 14.95
C GLU A 124 -0.47 9.43 14.57
N LEU A 125 -0.68 10.43 15.44
CA LEU A 125 -1.53 11.57 15.11
C LEU A 125 -1.01 12.34 13.89
N ASN A 126 0.29 12.64 13.86
CA ASN A 126 0.92 13.28 12.71
C ASN A 126 0.76 12.44 11.44
N ARG A 127 0.98 11.14 11.54
CA ARG A 127 0.83 10.21 10.42
C ARG A 127 -0.59 10.20 9.88
N ARG A 128 -1.59 10.13 10.76
CA ARG A 128 -3.00 10.12 10.36
C ARG A 128 -3.41 11.41 9.66
N LEU A 129 -3.02 12.56 10.20
CA LEU A 129 -3.32 13.86 9.59
C LEU A 129 -2.68 13.98 8.21
N ALA A 130 -1.45 13.55 8.05
CA ALA A 130 -0.76 13.54 6.75
C ALA A 130 -1.41 12.55 5.76
N ALA A 131 -1.90 11.44 6.24
CA ALA A 131 -2.53 10.40 5.40
C ALA A 131 -3.88 10.80 4.83
N THR A 132 -4.55 11.82 5.38
CA THR A 132 -5.83 12.29 4.87
C THR A 132 -5.75 12.87 3.47
N GLY A 133 -4.59 13.40 3.08
CA GLY A 133 -4.42 14.11 1.83
C GLY A 133 -5.02 15.52 1.80
N TRP A 134 -5.60 15.98 2.89
CA TRP A 134 -6.23 17.31 2.97
C TRP A 134 -5.26 18.47 3.11
N PHE A 135 -4.06 18.19 3.65
CA PHE A 135 -3.12 19.22 4.06
C PHE A 135 -1.80 19.14 3.32
N SER A 136 -1.23 20.29 3.00
CA SER A 136 0.13 20.40 2.45
C SER A 136 1.19 20.32 3.53
N SER A 137 0.86 20.74 4.76
CA SER A 137 1.75 20.65 5.91
C SER A 137 0.96 20.36 7.19
N VAL A 138 1.57 19.59 8.08
CA VAL A 138 1.01 19.21 9.37
C VAL A 138 2.13 19.30 10.39
N VAL A 139 1.91 20.09 11.45
CA VAL A 139 2.82 20.16 12.60
C VAL A 139 1.97 20.09 13.86
N VAL A 140 2.12 19.05 14.65
CA VAL A 140 1.49 18.92 15.97
C VAL A 140 2.58 18.99 17.02
N ALA A 141 2.50 19.99 17.89
CA ALA A 141 3.50 20.24 18.90
C ALA A 141 2.87 20.41 20.30
N PRO A 142 3.53 19.90 21.34
CA PRO A 142 3.10 20.14 22.71
C PRO A 142 3.27 21.59 23.14
N ASP A 143 2.34 22.10 23.95
CA ASP A 143 2.45 23.40 24.60
C ASP A 143 2.95 23.21 26.03
N PHE A 144 4.26 23.21 26.20
CA PHE A 144 4.89 23.00 27.49
C PHE A 144 4.65 24.16 28.48
N ALA A 145 4.44 25.37 27.98
CA ALA A 145 4.24 26.52 28.83
C ALA A 145 3.00 26.43 29.72
N LYS A 146 1.94 25.75 29.20
CA LYS A 146 0.66 25.58 29.91
C LYS A 146 0.58 24.30 30.75
N SER A 147 1.59 23.43 30.68
CA SER A 147 1.48 22.06 31.20
C SER A 147 2.27 21.81 32.51
N ARG A 148 3.20 22.67 32.85
CA ARG A 148 4.16 22.39 33.94
C ARG A 148 3.55 22.19 35.33
N LYS A 149 2.42 22.87 35.63
CA LYS A 149 1.76 22.76 36.94
C LYS A 149 0.84 21.54 37.02
N THR A 150 0.11 21.26 35.94
CA THR A 150 -0.93 20.21 35.91
C THR A 150 -0.41 18.86 35.43
N LYS A 151 0.76 18.83 34.76
CA LYS A 151 1.31 17.65 34.07
C LYS A 151 0.36 17.11 32.99
N VAL A 152 -0.54 17.95 32.50
CA VAL A 152 -1.42 17.70 31.36
C VAL A 152 -0.91 18.55 30.21
N LEU A 153 -0.62 17.91 29.09
CA LEU A 153 0.07 18.49 27.93
C LEU A 153 -0.91 18.83 26.82
N PRO A 154 -1.34 20.09 26.68
CA PRO A 154 -2.13 20.49 25.52
C PRO A 154 -1.29 20.37 24.24
N LEU A 155 -1.93 20.00 23.15
CA LEU A 155 -1.27 19.90 21.84
C LEU A 155 -1.84 20.94 20.90
N GLN A 156 -0.98 21.55 20.10
CA GLN A 156 -1.34 22.49 19.05
C GLN A 156 -1.03 21.87 17.70
N GLY A 157 -2.08 21.63 16.90
CA GLY A 157 -1.95 21.17 15.53
C GLY A 157 -2.08 22.36 14.58
N VAL A 158 -1.01 22.67 13.86
CA VAL A 158 -1.02 23.70 12.82
C VAL A 158 -0.98 22.98 11.47
N VAL A 159 -2.02 23.20 10.67
CA VAL A 159 -2.16 22.57 9.35
C VAL A 159 -2.36 23.64 8.31
N SER A 160 -1.97 23.34 7.07
CA SER A 160 -2.21 24.20 5.92
C SER A 160 -2.94 23.40 4.85
N PRO A 161 -4.01 23.97 4.24
CA PRO A 161 -4.74 23.26 3.21
C PRO A 161 -3.85 22.92 2.01
N ARG A 162 -4.09 21.76 1.42
CA ARG A 162 -3.53 21.42 0.12
C ARG A 162 -4.21 22.27 -0.95
N LYS A 163 -3.53 22.50 -2.07
CA LYS A 163 -4.13 23.23 -3.20
C LYS A 163 -5.41 22.55 -3.65
N GLU A 164 -6.43 23.36 -3.94
CA GLU A 164 -7.75 22.84 -4.33
C GLU A 164 -7.72 22.03 -5.63
N ASN A 165 -6.81 22.33 -6.54
CA ASN A 165 -6.70 21.65 -7.82
C ASN A 165 -5.26 21.27 -8.10
N THR A 166 -5.06 20.04 -8.48
CA THR A 166 -3.79 19.51 -8.95
C THR A 166 -4.02 18.78 -10.25
N VAL A 167 -3.21 19.04 -11.25
CA VAL A 167 -3.24 18.34 -12.54
C VAL A 167 -1.91 17.63 -12.72
N GLU A 168 -1.99 16.32 -12.95
CA GLU A 168 -0.82 15.49 -13.26
C GLU A 168 -0.98 14.99 -14.70
N THR A 169 0.07 15.11 -15.49
CA THR A 169 0.10 14.58 -16.85
C THR A 169 1.25 13.58 -16.96
N GLY A 170 1.03 12.53 -17.72
CA GLY A 170 2.04 11.52 -17.94
C GLY A 170 1.96 10.95 -19.33
N VAL A 171 3.11 10.51 -19.83
CA VAL A 171 3.22 9.73 -21.05
C VAL A 171 3.87 8.42 -20.70
N GLY A 172 3.42 7.36 -21.33
CA GLY A 172 3.98 6.03 -21.11
C GLY A 172 4.00 5.24 -22.41
N TYR A 173 4.78 4.20 -22.39
CA TYR A 173 4.85 3.24 -23.47
C TYR A 173 4.86 1.83 -22.90
N SER A 174 4.05 0.96 -23.44
CA SER A 174 4.16 -0.48 -23.24
C SER A 174 3.91 -1.16 -24.57
N THR A 175 4.48 -2.34 -24.77
CA THR A 175 4.23 -3.12 -25.97
C THR A 175 2.79 -3.66 -26.00
N ASP A 176 2.14 -3.77 -24.84
CA ASP A 176 0.75 -4.24 -24.73
C ASP A 176 -0.23 -3.26 -25.39
N VAL A 177 -0.11 -1.98 -25.12
CA VAL A 177 -1.07 -0.97 -25.60
C VAL A 177 -0.41 0.13 -26.46
N GLY A 178 0.91 0.09 -26.61
CA GLY A 178 1.65 1.12 -27.33
C GLY A 178 1.81 2.42 -26.54
N PRO A 179 1.99 3.55 -27.22
CA PRO A 179 2.06 4.83 -26.57
C PRO A 179 0.76 5.17 -25.83
N ARG A 180 0.89 5.72 -24.62
CA ARG A 180 -0.23 6.13 -23.79
C ARG A 180 -0.01 7.51 -23.21
N VAL A 181 -1.05 8.30 -23.22
CA VAL A 181 -1.11 9.62 -22.58
C VAL A 181 -2.16 9.56 -21.48
N LYS A 182 -1.82 10.07 -20.31
CA LYS A 182 -2.73 10.13 -19.16
C LYS A 182 -2.72 11.54 -18.56
N ALA A 183 -3.89 12.07 -18.27
CA ALA A 183 -4.06 13.30 -17.50
C ALA A 183 -4.99 13.00 -16.32
N THR A 184 -4.59 13.42 -15.13
CA THR A 184 -5.36 13.24 -13.90
C THR A 184 -5.56 14.59 -13.24
N TRP A 185 -6.82 14.92 -12.96
CA TRP A 185 -7.20 16.08 -12.18
C TRP A 185 -7.64 15.63 -10.79
N LYS A 186 -7.01 16.20 -9.77
CA LYS A 186 -7.30 15.87 -8.36
C LYS A 186 -7.77 17.10 -7.62
N LYS A 187 -8.87 16.95 -6.89
CA LYS A 187 -9.29 17.86 -5.83
C LYS A 187 -9.11 17.12 -4.50
N PRO A 188 -7.99 17.36 -3.77
CA PRO A 188 -7.73 16.66 -2.51
C PRO A 188 -8.79 16.90 -1.45
N TRP A 189 -9.48 18.02 -1.54
CA TRP A 189 -10.65 18.34 -0.75
C TRP A 189 -11.58 19.23 -1.58
N VAL A 190 -12.88 18.94 -1.48
CA VAL A 190 -13.93 19.66 -2.22
C VAL A 190 -14.69 20.59 -1.29
N ASN A 191 -14.84 20.21 -0.02
CA ASN A 191 -15.61 20.92 0.98
C ASN A 191 -15.04 20.68 2.38
N SER A 192 -15.67 21.29 3.39
CA SER A 192 -15.24 21.16 4.80
C SER A 192 -15.50 19.78 5.41
N TYR A 193 -16.19 18.90 4.72
CA TYR A 193 -16.43 17.51 5.14
C TYR A 193 -15.34 16.55 4.63
N GLY A 194 -14.31 17.08 4.00
CA GLY A 194 -13.19 16.27 3.52
C GLY A 194 -13.46 15.42 2.30
N HIS A 195 -14.52 15.71 1.54
CA HIS A 195 -14.78 15.03 0.27
C HIS A 195 -13.65 15.30 -0.71
N SER A 196 -13.33 14.34 -1.54
CA SER A 196 -12.31 14.49 -2.57
C SER A 196 -12.79 13.96 -3.92
N LEU A 197 -12.20 14.50 -4.99
CA LEU A 197 -12.53 14.12 -6.36
C LEU A 197 -11.24 13.83 -7.12
N THR A 198 -11.23 12.71 -7.86
CA THR A 198 -10.18 12.38 -8.81
C THR A 198 -10.82 12.05 -10.14
N SER A 199 -10.32 12.64 -11.21
CA SER A 199 -10.81 12.39 -12.58
C SER A 199 -9.61 12.14 -13.49
N SER A 200 -9.69 11.13 -14.34
CA SER A 200 -8.60 10.75 -15.23
C SER A 200 -9.07 10.52 -16.64
N VAL A 201 -8.23 10.91 -17.60
CA VAL A 201 -8.35 10.54 -19.00
C VAL A 201 -7.10 9.76 -19.38
N SER A 202 -7.28 8.58 -19.95
CA SER A 202 -6.18 7.75 -20.45
C SER A 202 -6.43 7.42 -21.92
N LEU A 203 -5.48 7.71 -22.77
CA LEU A 203 -5.59 7.54 -24.22
C LEU A 203 -4.45 6.68 -24.76
N SER A 204 -4.82 5.60 -25.44
CA SER A 204 -3.92 4.78 -26.24
C SER A 204 -4.68 4.37 -27.51
N ALA A 205 -3.98 3.81 -28.49
CA ALA A 205 -4.64 3.40 -29.73
C ALA A 205 -5.74 2.36 -29.49
N PRO A 206 -5.50 1.26 -28.72
CA PRO A 206 -6.54 0.24 -28.50
C PRO A 206 -7.56 0.59 -27.43
N GLU A 207 -7.26 1.51 -26.52
CA GLU A 207 -8.13 1.81 -25.38
C GLU A 207 -8.16 3.32 -25.09
N GLN A 208 -9.37 3.86 -24.97
CA GLN A 208 -9.59 5.23 -24.48
C GLN A 208 -10.50 5.14 -23.27
N GLN A 209 -10.12 5.78 -22.20
CA GLN A 209 -10.83 5.67 -20.93
C GLN A 209 -10.93 7.04 -20.24
N PHE A 210 -12.12 7.33 -19.73
CA PHE A 210 -12.38 8.43 -18.82
C PHE A 210 -12.96 7.81 -17.54
N ASP A 211 -12.45 8.24 -16.37
CA ASP A 211 -13.00 7.81 -15.09
C ASP A 211 -13.00 8.93 -14.07
N PHE A 212 -13.85 8.78 -13.07
CA PHE A 212 -13.87 9.67 -11.91
C PHE A 212 -14.16 8.88 -10.65
N THR A 213 -13.66 9.38 -9.52
CA THR A 213 -13.89 8.85 -8.19
C THR A 213 -14.17 10.01 -7.24
N TYR A 214 -15.30 9.95 -6.54
CA TYR A 214 -15.68 10.90 -5.51
C TYR A 214 -15.68 10.19 -4.17
N LYS A 215 -14.84 10.64 -3.22
CA LYS A 215 -14.66 10.00 -1.91
C LYS A 215 -15.36 10.81 -0.83
N VAL A 216 -16.14 10.13 0.00
CA VAL A 216 -16.86 10.70 1.13
C VAL A 216 -16.39 10.00 2.41
N PRO A 217 -15.45 10.61 3.16
CA PRO A 217 -15.02 10.06 4.45
C PRO A 217 -16.17 10.09 5.46
N LEU A 218 -16.21 9.12 6.36
CA LEU A 218 -17.19 9.10 7.43
C LEU A 218 -16.66 9.82 8.66
N LEU A 219 -17.54 10.55 9.34
CA LEU A 219 -17.17 11.37 10.48
C LEU A 219 -16.49 10.58 11.60
N LYS A 220 -16.98 9.40 11.93
CA LYS A 220 -16.46 8.61 13.05
C LYS A 220 -15.05 8.07 12.83
N SER A 221 -14.66 7.82 11.59
CA SER A 221 -13.36 7.26 11.25
C SER A 221 -12.99 7.65 9.82
N PRO A 222 -12.55 8.91 9.59
CA PRO A 222 -12.40 9.44 8.23
C PRO A 222 -11.35 8.72 7.39
N LEU A 223 -10.32 8.14 8.00
CA LEU A 223 -9.28 7.41 7.28
C LEU A 223 -9.67 5.96 6.98
N GLU A 224 -10.41 5.33 7.89
CA GLU A 224 -10.65 3.89 7.84
C GLU A 224 -11.99 3.54 7.19
N GLN A 225 -12.93 4.47 7.16
CA GLN A 225 -14.28 4.22 6.64
C GLN A 225 -14.72 5.35 5.73
N TYR A 226 -15.14 4.99 4.53
CA TYR A 226 -15.59 5.96 3.54
C TYR A 226 -16.47 5.32 2.49
N TYR A 227 -17.22 6.17 1.78
CA TYR A 227 -17.90 5.83 0.55
C TYR A 227 -17.09 6.29 -0.65
N LEU A 228 -17.12 5.51 -1.72
CA LEU A 228 -16.65 5.94 -3.04
C LEU A 228 -17.81 5.89 -4.02
N MET A 229 -17.99 6.96 -4.79
CA MET A 229 -18.80 6.98 -5.98
C MET A 229 -17.87 6.99 -7.16
N GLN A 230 -18.01 6.01 -8.04
CA GLN A 230 -17.11 5.83 -9.18
C GLN A 230 -17.92 5.78 -10.45
N GLY A 231 -17.35 6.31 -11.52
CA GLY A 231 -17.94 6.20 -12.84
C GLY A 231 -16.87 6.24 -13.89
N GLY A 232 -17.21 5.75 -15.07
CA GLY A 232 -16.27 5.74 -16.17
C GLY A 232 -16.90 5.40 -17.49
N PHE A 233 -16.20 5.80 -18.54
CA PHE A 233 -16.47 5.43 -19.90
C PHE A 233 -15.20 4.86 -20.50
N LYS A 234 -15.33 3.71 -21.19
CA LYS A 234 -14.19 3.04 -21.82
C LYS A 234 -14.56 2.58 -23.22
N ARG A 235 -13.71 2.91 -24.17
CA ARG A 235 -13.77 2.37 -25.53
C ARG A 235 -12.58 1.45 -25.75
N THR A 236 -12.87 0.26 -26.24
CA THR A 236 -11.87 -0.78 -26.55
C THR A 236 -11.97 -1.18 -28.01
N ASP A 237 -10.83 -1.21 -28.68
CA ASP A 237 -10.68 -1.80 -30.02
C ASP A 237 -9.35 -2.56 -30.03
N LEU A 238 -9.40 -3.80 -29.59
CA LEU A 238 -8.21 -4.63 -29.40
C LEU A 238 -8.51 -6.06 -29.83
N ASN A 239 -7.64 -6.61 -30.70
CA ASN A 239 -7.82 -7.95 -31.24
C ASN A 239 -9.24 -8.08 -31.86
N ASP A 240 -10.04 -9.02 -31.35
CA ASP A 240 -11.39 -9.29 -31.84
C ASP A 240 -12.48 -8.64 -30.98
N THR A 241 -12.11 -7.67 -30.18
CA THR A 241 -13.00 -6.97 -29.24
C THR A 241 -13.20 -5.51 -29.67
N GLN A 242 -14.45 -5.11 -29.84
CA GLN A 242 -14.86 -3.71 -29.98
C GLN A 242 -15.94 -3.45 -28.96
N ALA A 243 -15.71 -2.50 -28.04
CA ALA A 243 -16.63 -2.29 -26.94
C ALA A 243 -16.70 -0.82 -26.53
N ASP A 244 -17.90 -0.36 -26.22
CA ASP A 244 -18.18 0.88 -25.51
C ASP A 244 -18.82 0.50 -24.17
N SER A 245 -18.18 0.87 -23.07
CA SER A 245 -18.60 0.53 -21.73
C SER A 245 -18.80 1.78 -20.88
N THR A 246 -19.95 1.89 -20.23
CA THR A 246 -20.25 2.93 -19.25
C THR A 246 -20.52 2.26 -17.91
N THR A 247 -19.84 2.70 -16.86
CA THR A 247 -19.97 2.11 -15.53
C THR A 247 -20.23 3.20 -14.49
N LEU A 248 -21.15 2.94 -13.57
CA LEU A 248 -21.36 3.74 -12.37
C LEU A 248 -21.36 2.80 -11.17
N GLY A 249 -20.80 3.23 -10.05
CA GLY A 249 -20.75 2.40 -8.88
C GLY A 249 -20.69 3.20 -7.59
N VAL A 250 -21.16 2.56 -6.53
CA VAL A 250 -21.02 3.06 -5.15
C VAL A 250 -20.41 1.93 -4.32
N SER A 251 -19.41 2.28 -3.52
CA SER A 251 -18.72 1.33 -2.65
C SER A 251 -18.63 1.86 -1.25
N ARG A 252 -18.75 0.96 -0.29
CA ARG A 252 -18.49 1.21 1.13
C ARG A 252 -17.20 0.49 1.51
N PHE A 253 -16.21 1.25 2.01
CA PHE A 253 -14.91 0.73 2.39
C PHE A 253 -14.70 0.74 3.89
N TRP A 254 -14.04 -0.31 4.38
CA TRP A 254 -13.50 -0.42 5.73
C TRP A 254 -12.03 -0.80 5.64
N GLU A 255 -11.17 0.01 6.23
CA GLU A 255 -9.76 -0.34 6.41
C GLU A 255 -9.56 -0.87 7.81
N MET A 256 -8.84 -1.99 7.93
CA MET A 256 -8.50 -2.60 9.20
C MET A 256 -7.06 -2.23 9.60
N SER A 257 -6.78 -2.24 10.90
CA SER A 257 -5.43 -1.99 11.42
C SER A 257 -4.38 -2.98 10.90
N SER A 258 -4.80 -4.17 10.47
CA SER A 258 -3.95 -5.19 9.83
C SER A 258 -3.55 -4.85 8.39
N GLY A 259 -4.08 -3.76 7.81
CA GLY A 259 -3.84 -3.35 6.43
C GLY A 259 -4.83 -3.93 5.41
N TRP A 260 -5.74 -4.80 5.83
CA TRP A 260 -6.78 -5.33 4.96
C TRP A 260 -7.88 -4.30 4.75
N GLN A 261 -8.25 -4.10 3.48
CA GLN A 261 -9.42 -3.32 3.10
C GLN A 261 -10.55 -4.27 2.72
N ARG A 262 -11.74 -3.98 3.21
CA ARG A 262 -12.96 -4.67 2.83
C ARG A 262 -13.90 -3.68 2.16
N ALA A 263 -14.61 -4.13 1.14
CA ALA A 263 -15.57 -3.29 0.43
C ALA A 263 -16.81 -4.06 0.06
N ILE A 264 -17.94 -3.37 0.11
CA ILE A 264 -19.19 -3.79 -0.50
C ILE A 264 -19.44 -2.83 -1.65
N ASN A 265 -19.71 -3.37 -2.84
CA ASN A 265 -19.87 -2.60 -4.05
C ASN A 265 -21.26 -2.83 -4.64
N LEU A 266 -21.81 -1.80 -5.23
CA LEU A 266 -22.99 -1.90 -6.11
C LEU A 266 -22.64 -1.19 -7.41
N ARG A 267 -22.69 -1.92 -8.52
CA ARG A 267 -22.32 -1.40 -9.83
C ARG A 267 -23.47 -1.51 -10.81
N TRP A 268 -23.58 -0.48 -11.64
CA TRP A 268 -24.40 -0.46 -12.84
C TRP A 268 -23.47 -0.33 -14.03
N SER A 269 -23.74 -1.09 -15.11
CA SER A 269 -22.98 -0.95 -16.34
C SER A 269 -23.89 -1.10 -17.56
N LEU A 270 -23.53 -0.38 -18.62
CA LEU A 270 -24.13 -0.51 -19.94
C LEU A 270 -23.00 -0.70 -20.94
N ASP A 271 -22.98 -1.86 -21.59
CA ASP A 271 -21.95 -2.24 -22.54
C ASP A 271 -22.57 -2.54 -23.89
N HIS A 272 -22.06 -1.88 -24.92
CA HIS A 272 -22.35 -2.20 -26.31
C HIS A 272 -21.06 -2.72 -26.94
N PHE A 273 -21.08 -3.96 -27.42
CA PHE A 273 -19.86 -4.61 -27.83
C PHE A 273 -20.04 -5.61 -28.94
N THR A 274 -18.96 -5.85 -29.66
CA THR A 274 -18.78 -6.96 -30.58
C THR A 274 -17.58 -7.78 -30.13
N GLN A 275 -17.82 -9.02 -29.76
CA GLN A 275 -16.76 -9.98 -29.42
C GLN A 275 -16.77 -11.09 -30.46
N ALA A 276 -15.63 -11.26 -31.14
CA ALA A 276 -15.56 -12.12 -32.32
C ALA A 276 -16.58 -11.62 -33.37
N ASN A 277 -17.61 -12.40 -33.68
CA ASN A 277 -18.66 -11.99 -34.61
C ASN A 277 -20.02 -11.75 -33.93
N VAL A 278 -20.05 -11.72 -32.60
CA VAL A 278 -21.30 -11.60 -31.84
C VAL A 278 -21.40 -10.17 -31.27
N THR A 279 -22.46 -9.47 -31.62
CA THR A 279 -22.77 -8.14 -31.15
C THR A 279 -23.90 -8.17 -30.12
N ASN A 280 -23.69 -7.56 -28.98
CA ASN A 280 -24.69 -7.46 -27.93
C ASN A 280 -24.64 -6.11 -27.22
N THR A 281 -25.78 -5.77 -26.61
CA THR A 281 -25.87 -4.68 -25.64
C THR A 281 -26.33 -5.27 -24.31
N THR A 282 -25.55 -5.08 -23.25
CA THR A 282 -25.83 -5.66 -21.94
C THR A 282 -25.89 -4.60 -20.88
N MET A 283 -27.00 -4.57 -20.14
CA MET A 283 -27.16 -3.72 -18.98
C MET A 283 -27.11 -4.61 -17.72
N LEU A 284 -26.28 -4.22 -16.78
CA LEU A 284 -26.06 -4.99 -15.56
C LEU A 284 -26.24 -4.10 -14.33
N ILE A 285 -26.82 -4.68 -13.29
CA ILE A 285 -26.80 -4.18 -11.93
C ILE A 285 -26.27 -5.33 -11.09
N TYR A 286 -25.10 -5.14 -10.47
CA TYR A 286 -24.49 -6.24 -9.73
C TYR A 286 -23.79 -5.80 -8.47
N PRO A 287 -24.25 -6.31 -7.31
CA PRO A 287 -23.53 -6.16 -6.05
C PRO A 287 -22.28 -7.04 -6.05
N GLY A 288 -21.33 -6.66 -5.23
CA GLY A 288 -20.11 -7.42 -5.05
C GLY A 288 -19.44 -7.13 -3.72
N VAL A 289 -18.54 -8.02 -3.35
CA VAL A 289 -17.67 -7.85 -2.18
C VAL A 289 -16.23 -8.01 -2.61
N SER A 290 -15.36 -7.25 -1.97
CA SER A 290 -13.92 -7.36 -2.24
C SER A 290 -13.12 -7.21 -0.96
N VAL A 291 -11.97 -7.87 -0.94
CA VAL A 291 -10.98 -7.81 0.15
C VAL A 291 -9.64 -7.64 -0.52
N ASN A 292 -8.86 -6.67 -0.08
CA ASN A 292 -7.52 -6.48 -0.60
C ASN A 292 -6.56 -5.98 0.47
N ARG A 293 -5.27 -6.23 0.23
CA ARG A 293 -4.20 -5.70 1.04
C ARG A 293 -2.97 -5.51 0.16
N THR A 294 -2.27 -4.39 0.34
CA THR A 294 -0.97 -4.16 -0.28
C THR A 294 0.00 -3.70 0.78
N ARG A 295 1.13 -4.38 0.87
CA ARG A 295 2.22 -4.05 1.79
C ARG A 295 3.52 -3.95 1.01
N SER A 296 4.35 -2.95 1.30
CA SER A 296 5.65 -2.83 0.63
C SER A 296 6.66 -2.08 1.49
N ARG A 297 7.93 -2.38 1.27
CA ARG A 297 9.09 -1.69 1.85
C ARG A 297 10.12 -1.48 0.77
N GLY A 298 10.80 -0.34 0.77
CA GLY A 298 11.87 -0.05 -0.17
C GLY A 298 11.49 0.85 -1.34
N GLY A 299 10.43 1.64 -1.21
CA GLY A 299 10.08 2.68 -2.17
C GLY A 299 9.44 2.17 -3.45
N LEU A 300 9.76 2.81 -4.58
CA LEU A 300 9.14 2.54 -5.89
C LEU A 300 9.52 1.18 -6.48
N MET A 301 10.66 0.62 -6.09
CA MET A 301 11.05 -0.75 -6.40
C MET A 301 11.22 -1.52 -5.09
N PRO A 302 10.13 -2.11 -4.55
CA PRO A 302 10.18 -2.71 -3.23
C PRO A 302 11.17 -3.85 -3.12
N THR A 303 11.88 -3.91 -1.99
CA THR A 303 12.71 -5.06 -1.64
C THR A 303 11.90 -6.16 -0.99
N TRP A 304 10.80 -5.79 -0.37
CA TRP A 304 9.85 -6.68 0.27
C TRP A 304 8.44 -6.15 0.04
N GLY A 305 7.53 -7.02 -0.30
CA GLY A 305 6.14 -6.63 -0.43
C GLY A 305 5.24 -7.77 -0.84
N ASP A 306 3.96 -7.54 -0.72
CA ASP A 306 2.93 -8.42 -1.25
C ASP A 306 1.63 -7.64 -1.49
N SER A 307 0.81 -8.18 -2.38
CA SER A 307 -0.51 -7.66 -2.70
C SER A 307 -1.46 -8.83 -2.89
N GLN A 308 -2.59 -8.80 -2.20
CA GLN A 308 -3.66 -9.78 -2.33
C GLN A 308 -4.94 -9.04 -2.70
N ARG A 309 -5.67 -9.53 -3.70
CA ARG A 309 -6.96 -8.99 -4.14
C ARG A 309 -7.93 -10.13 -4.41
N TYR A 310 -9.06 -10.13 -3.72
CA TYR A 310 -10.11 -11.14 -3.88
C TYR A 310 -11.44 -10.43 -4.05
N SER A 311 -12.24 -10.87 -5.02
CA SER A 311 -13.54 -10.27 -5.27
C SER A 311 -14.54 -11.30 -5.73
N VAL A 312 -15.81 -11.05 -5.39
CA VAL A 312 -16.97 -11.81 -5.88
C VAL A 312 -18.03 -10.80 -6.28
N ASP A 313 -18.49 -10.89 -7.51
CA ASP A 313 -19.58 -10.07 -8.04
C ASP A 313 -20.73 -10.95 -8.49
N TYR A 314 -21.96 -10.49 -8.23
CA TYR A 314 -23.16 -11.27 -8.51
C TYR A 314 -24.18 -10.43 -9.25
N SER A 315 -24.73 -10.96 -10.34
CA SER A 315 -25.81 -10.35 -11.10
C SER A 315 -27.03 -11.25 -11.18
N ASN A 316 -28.22 -10.66 -11.13
CA ASN A 316 -29.45 -11.39 -11.22
C ASN A 316 -30.51 -10.59 -12.01
N THR A 317 -31.23 -11.28 -12.88
CA THR A 317 -32.31 -10.68 -13.67
C THR A 317 -33.48 -10.20 -12.83
N MET A 318 -33.64 -10.69 -11.60
CA MET A 318 -34.70 -10.28 -10.67
C MET A 318 -34.68 -8.79 -10.35
N TRP A 319 -33.51 -8.14 -10.37
CA TRP A 319 -33.38 -6.72 -10.12
C TRP A 319 -33.04 -5.88 -11.36
N GLY A 320 -33.28 -6.45 -12.54
CA GLY A 320 -33.21 -5.72 -13.80
C GLY A 320 -31.96 -5.91 -14.62
N SER A 321 -31.01 -6.74 -14.19
CA SER A 321 -29.87 -7.14 -15.02
C SER A 321 -30.31 -7.98 -16.21
N ASP A 322 -29.60 -7.87 -17.31
CA ASP A 322 -29.92 -8.66 -18.52
C ASP A 322 -29.57 -10.13 -18.38
N ILE A 323 -28.59 -10.46 -17.54
CA ILE A 323 -28.14 -11.84 -17.32
C ILE A 323 -27.87 -12.13 -15.86
N ASN A 324 -27.86 -13.41 -15.51
CA ASN A 324 -27.40 -13.89 -14.20
C ASN A 324 -25.95 -14.33 -14.30
N PHE A 325 -25.12 -13.92 -13.35
CA PHE A 325 -23.76 -14.42 -13.27
C PHE A 325 -23.17 -14.31 -11.86
N ILE A 326 -22.13 -15.08 -11.62
CA ILE A 326 -21.19 -14.90 -10.54
C ILE A 326 -19.79 -14.77 -11.16
N VAL A 327 -19.04 -13.75 -10.77
CA VAL A 327 -17.64 -13.56 -11.14
C VAL A 327 -16.79 -13.60 -9.90
N MET A 328 -15.84 -14.52 -9.85
CA MET A 328 -14.87 -14.64 -8.76
C MET A 328 -13.47 -14.38 -9.31
N GLN A 329 -12.69 -13.55 -8.61
CA GLN A 329 -11.33 -13.23 -9.00
C GLN A 329 -10.41 -13.25 -7.80
N ALA A 330 -9.19 -13.75 -8.00
CA ALA A 330 -8.12 -13.73 -7.02
C ALA A 330 -6.81 -13.35 -7.70
N GLN A 331 -6.06 -12.45 -7.06
CA GLN A 331 -4.76 -12.01 -7.55
C GLN A 331 -3.81 -11.87 -6.39
N ASP A 332 -2.63 -12.49 -6.51
CA ASP A 332 -1.57 -12.41 -5.52
C ASP A 332 -0.25 -12.04 -6.18
N VAL A 333 0.51 -11.16 -5.53
CA VAL A 333 1.87 -10.80 -5.92
C VAL A 333 2.74 -10.82 -4.68
N TRP A 334 3.92 -11.43 -4.77
CA TRP A 334 4.89 -11.54 -3.68
C TRP A 334 6.25 -11.10 -4.15
N ILE A 335 6.91 -10.23 -3.37
CA ILE A 335 8.27 -9.76 -3.62
C ILE A 335 9.09 -10.02 -2.38
N ARG A 336 10.22 -10.72 -2.54
CA ARG A 336 11.18 -10.97 -1.46
C ARG A 336 12.59 -10.82 -1.99
N THR A 337 13.44 -10.14 -1.24
CA THR A 337 14.84 -9.93 -1.60
C THR A 337 15.73 -10.55 -0.53
N LEU A 338 16.68 -11.38 -0.95
CA LEU A 338 17.66 -12.02 -0.09
C LEU A 338 19.04 -11.41 -0.34
N TYR A 339 19.78 -11.12 0.75
CA TYR A 339 21.14 -10.59 0.71
C TYR A 339 21.29 -9.32 -0.15
N ASP A 340 20.23 -8.53 -0.28
CA ASP A 340 20.14 -7.28 -1.05
C ASP A 340 20.41 -7.42 -2.56
N ARG A 341 20.65 -8.62 -3.04
CA ARG A 341 21.02 -8.89 -4.45
C ARG A 341 20.09 -9.85 -5.18
N HIS A 342 19.36 -10.68 -4.46
CA HIS A 342 18.51 -11.73 -5.02
C HIS A 342 17.05 -11.38 -4.80
N ARG A 343 16.39 -10.93 -5.82
CA ARG A 343 15.00 -10.48 -5.74
C ARG A 343 14.08 -11.48 -6.45
N PHE A 344 13.07 -11.96 -5.75
CA PHE A 344 12.09 -12.90 -6.27
C PHE A 344 10.74 -12.22 -6.39
N VAL A 345 10.10 -12.36 -7.56
CA VAL A 345 8.75 -11.89 -7.81
C VAL A 345 7.89 -13.06 -8.23
N VAL A 346 6.82 -13.30 -7.50
CA VAL A 346 5.85 -14.36 -7.76
C VAL A 346 4.48 -13.73 -7.96
N ARG A 347 3.79 -14.07 -9.04
CA ARG A 347 2.43 -13.59 -9.34
C ARG A 347 1.52 -14.76 -9.63
N GLY A 348 0.26 -14.63 -9.23
CA GLY A 348 -0.78 -15.58 -9.57
C GLY A 348 -2.11 -14.88 -9.77
N ASN A 349 -2.87 -15.32 -10.76
CA ASN A 349 -4.22 -14.82 -11.04
C ASN A 349 -5.15 -16.00 -11.26
N LEU A 350 -6.31 -15.97 -10.62
CA LEU A 350 -7.39 -16.92 -10.83
C LEU A 350 -8.67 -16.16 -11.13
N GLY A 351 -9.48 -16.67 -12.02
CA GLY A 351 -10.78 -16.11 -12.36
C GLY A 351 -11.77 -17.19 -12.71
N TRP A 352 -13.03 -16.94 -12.36
CA TRP A 352 -14.13 -17.86 -12.66
C TRP A 352 -15.41 -17.08 -12.89
N ILE A 353 -16.08 -17.35 -14.00
CA ILE A 353 -17.40 -16.81 -14.34
C ILE A 353 -18.37 -17.97 -14.52
N GLU A 354 -19.48 -17.93 -13.79
CA GLU A 354 -20.67 -18.73 -14.08
C GLU A 354 -21.76 -17.79 -14.56
N ALA A 355 -22.21 -17.97 -15.79
CA ALA A 355 -23.23 -17.13 -16.41
C ALA A 355 -24.25 -17.99 -17.15
N ASP A 356 -25.51 -17.54 -17.16
CA ASP A 356 -26.58 -18.19 -17.89
C ASP A 356 -26.49 -17.92 -19.43
N ASN A 357 -25.89 -16.80 -19.80
CA ASN A 357 -25.68 -16.46 -21.22
C ASN A 357 -24.32 -15.73 -21.37
N PHE A 358 -23.28 -16.50 -21.63
CA PHE A 358 -21.93 -15.96 -21.74
C PHE A 358 -21.76 -14.97 -22.91
N ASP A 359 -22.52 -15.15 -24.00
CA ASP A 359 -22.46 -14.23 -25.14
C ASP A 359 -22.88 -12.80 -24.79
N LYS A 360 -23.62 -12.62 -23.71
CA LYS A 360 -24.02 -11.31 -23.18
C LYS A 360 -23.12 -10.78 -22.05
N VAL A 361 -22.14 -11.54 -21.61
CA VAL A 361 -21.17 -11.05 -20.63
C VAL A 361 -20.27 -10.02 -21.32
N PRO A 362 -20.16 -8.79 -20.81
CA PRO A 362 -19.28 -7.79 -21.41
C PRO A 362 -17.82 -8.25 -21.49
N PRO A 363 -17.08 -7.87 -22.53
CA PRO A 363 -15.68 -8.27 -22.69
C PRO A 363 -14.79 -7.91 -21.51
N ASP A 364 -15.07 -6.81 -20.80
CA ASP A 364 -14.30 -6.40 -19.62
C ASP A 364 -14.40 -7.41 -18.48
N LEU A 365 -15.44 -8.21 -18.42
CA LEU A 365 -15.61 -9.25 -17.40
C LEU A 365 -15.07 -10.61 -17.86
N ARG A 366 -14.90 -10.81 -19.15
CA ARG A 366 -14.33 -12.06 -19.69
C ARG A 366 -12.83 -12.10 -19.47
N PHE A 367 -12.28 -13.29 -19.44
CA PHE A 367 -10.85 -13.49 -19.23
C PHE A 367 -10.11 -13.69 -20.54
N PHE A 368 -8.98 -13.00 -20.65
CA PHE A 368 -8.02 -13.15 -21.73
C PHE A 368 -6.63 -13.21 -21.10
N ALA A 369 -5.81 -14.15 -21.55
CA ALA A 369 -4.44 -14.26 -21.10
C ALA A 369 -3.46 -13.77 -22.18
N GLY A 370 -2.21 -13.58 -21.78
CA GLY A 370 -1.13 -13.06 -22.64
C GLY A 370 -0.79 -11.60 -22.32
N GLY A 371 0.47 -11.27 -22.51
CA GLY A 371 0.99 -9.93 -22.25
C GLY A 371 1.90 -9.85 -21.04
N ASP A 372 2.35 -8.64 -20.73
CA ASP A 372 3.41 -8.38 -19.78
C ASP A 372 3.09 -8.79 -18.33
N ARG A 373 1.84 -8.69 -17.92
CA ARG A 373 1.39 -9.07 -16.56
C ARG A 373 0.60 -10.37 -16.53
N SER A 374 0.67 -11.14 -17.58
CA SER A 374 -0.04 -12.40 -17.72
C SER A 374 0.94 -13.51 -18.10
N ILE A 375 1.03 -13.85 -19.37
CA ILE A 375 1.96 -14.86 -19.88
C ILE A 375 2.88 -14.18 -20.89
N ARG A 376 4.09 -13.88 -20.49
CA ARG A 376 5.10 -13.26 -21.36
C ARG A 376 5.58 -14.27 -22.38
N GLY A 377 5.72 -13.84 -23.61
CA GLY A 377 5.92 -14.68 -24.79
C GLY A 377 4.73 -14.64 -25.72
N TYR A 378 3.58 -14.24 -25.23
CA TYR A 378 2.34 -14.07 -25.97
C TYR A 378 1.93 -12.61 -26.03
N LYS A 379 1.24 -12.22 -27.10
CA LYS A 379 0.72 -10.87 -27.26
C LYS A 379 -0.37 -10.58 -26.23
N TYR A 380 -0.55 -9.30 -25.93
CA TYR A 380 -1.54 -8.82 -24.97
C TYR A 380 -2.94 -9.32 -25.30
N LYS A 381 -3.58 -9.99 -24.33
CA LYS A 381 -4.94 -10.53 -24.42
C LYS A 381 -5.17 -11.42 -25.65
N SER A 382 -4.16 -12.17 -26.06
CA SER A 382 -4.23 -13.00 -27.26
C SER A 382 -4.64 -14.45 -27.01
N ILE A 383 -4.79 -14.85 -25.76
CA ILE A 383 -5.11 -16.23 -25.37
C ILE A 383 -6.51 -16.27 -24.80
N SER A 384 -7.40 -16.97 -25.51
CA SER A 384 -8.73 -17.34 -25.07
C SER A 384 -9.29 -18.41 -26.01
N PRO A 385 -10.45 -19.02 -25.70
CA PRO A 385 -11.16 -19.83 -26.70
C PRO A 385 -11.44 -19.01 -27.94
N LYS A 386 -11.44 -19.70 -29.08
CA LYS A 386 -11.70 -19.12 -30.40
C LYS A 386 -12.95 -19.70 -31.02
N ASP A 387 -13.63 -18.91 -31.85
CA ASP A 387 -14.75 -19.38 -32.62
C ASP A 387 -14.27 -20.16 -33.88
N ASP A 388 -15.22 -20.61 -34.72
CA ASP A 388 -14.90 -21.36 -35.92
C ASP A 388 -14.09 -20.56 -36.95
N ASP A 389 -14.16 -19.22 -36.89
CA ASP A 389 -13.39 -18.30 -37.73
C ASP A 389 -12.02 -17.95 -37.13
N GLY A 390 -11.66 -18.55 -36.01
CA GLY A 390 -10.39 -18.29 -35.32
C GLY A 390 -10.34 -17.00 -34.50
N LYS A 391 -11.49 -16.36 -34.30
CA LYS A 391 -11.57 -15.12 -33.51
C LYS A 391 -11.68 -15.39 -32.03
N LEU A 392 -11.05 -14.55 -31.22
CA LEU A 392 -11.05 -14.68 -29.76
C LEU A 392 -12.45 -14.40 -29.20
N ILE A 393 -12.95 -15.30 -28.37
CA ILE A 393 -14.27 -15.18 -27.75
C ILE A 393 -14.13 -14.59 -26.33
N GLY A 394 -13.03 -14.83 -25.64
CA GLY A 394 -12.92 -14.63 -24.21
C GLY A 394 -13.28 -15.90 -23.44
N ALA A 395 -12.74 -16.00 -22.24
CA ALA A 395 -12.87 -17.19 -21.40
C ALA A 395 -13.69 -16.91 -20.14
N SER A 396 -14.29 -17.98 -19.61
CA SER A 396 -14.96 -17.93 -18.31
C SER A 396 -14.05 -18.35 -17.15
N LYS A 397 -12.87 -18.90 -17.43
CA LYS A 397 -11.93 -19.37 -16.42
C LYS A 397 -10.53 -18.90 -16.75
N LEU A 398 -9.81 -18.45 -15.74
CA LEU A 398 -8.44 -17.97 -15.87
C LEU A 398 -7.56 -18.58 -14.77
N ALA A 399 -6.39 -19.03 -15.14
CA ALA A 399 -5.33 -19.39 -14.20
C ALA A 399 -4.00 -19.02 -14.84
N THR A 400 -3.28 -18.07 -14.22
CA THR A 400 -1.95 -17.68 -14.67
C THR A 400 -1.02 -17.57 -13.47
N GLY A 401 0.25 -17.88 -13.69
CA GLY A 401 1.28 -17.77 -12.68
C GLY A 401 2.60 -17.32 -13.29
N SER A 402 3.41 -16.66 -12.49
CA SER A 402 4.71 -16.16 -12.90
C SER A 402 5.72 -16.34 -11.78
N LEU A 403 6.91 -16.79 -12.14
CA LEU A 403 8.08 -16.82 -11.28
C LEU A 403 9.17 -16.02 -11.95
N GLU A 404 9.69 -15.03 -11.24
CA GLU A 404 10.78 -14.19 -11.74
C GLU A 404 11.89 -14.10 -10.70
N TYR A 405 13.11 -14.28 -11.15
CA TYR A 405 14.32 -14.08 -10.36
C TYR A 405 15.09 -12.90 -10.92
N GLN A 406 15.46 -11.98 -10.05
CA GLN A 406 16.24 -10.80 -10.40
C GLN A 406 17.55 -10.79 -9.60
N TYR A 407 18.64 -10.47 -10.29
CA TYR A 407 19.95 -10.31 -9.71
C TYR A 407 20.45 -8.88 -9.88
N ASN A 408 20.90 -8.26 -8.79
CA ASN A 408 21.50 -6.93 -8.84
C ASN A 408 22.91 -7.02 -9.45
N VAL A 409 23.02 -6.58 -10.70
CA VAL A 409 24.28 -6.62 -11.43
C VAL A 409 25.20 -5.50 -10.95
N SER A 410 24.69 -4.28 -10.85
CA SER A 410 25.45 -3.10 -10.43
C SER A 410 24.53 -1.93 -10.12
N GLY A 411 24.62 -1.40 -8.88
CA GLY A 411 23.88 -0.21 -8.48
C GLY A 411 22.37 -0.33 -8.68
N LYS A 412 21.85 0.42 -9.64
CA LYS A 412 20.41 0.47 -9.96
C LYS A 412 19.98 -0.48 -11.07
N TRP A 413 20.88 -1.33 -11.56
CA TRP A 413 20.64 -2.25 -12.65
C TRP A 413 20.48 -3.68 -12.17
N TRP A 414 19.40 -4.32 -12.64
CA TRP A 414 19.04 -5.69 -12.30
C TRP A 414 18.83 -6.51 -13.57
N GLY A 415 19.39 -7.71 -13.59
CA GLY A 415 19.07 -8.70 -14.61
C GLY A 415 17.95 -9.60 -14.12
N ALA A 416 17.10 -10.07 -15.02
CA ALA A 416 15.96 -10.90 -14.70
C ALA A 416 15.87 -12.13 -15.59
N VAL A 417 15.41 -13.24 -15.01
CA VAL A 417 14.96 -14.43 -15.73
C VAL A 417 13.58 -14.79 -15.21
N PHE A 418 12.70 -15.25 -16.09
CA PHE A 418 11.34 -15.55 -15.69
C PHE A 418 10.71 -16.68 -16.50
N ILE A 419 9.71 -17.30 -15.90
CA ILE A 419 8.82 -18.24 -16.53
C ILE A 419 7.38 -17.93 -16.13
N ASP A 420 6.50 -17.84 -17.12
CA ASP A 420 5.08 -17.60 -16.93
C ASP A 420 4.30 -18.75 -17.56
N SER A 421 3.26 -19.19 -16.90
CA SER A 421 2.41 -20.26 -17.40
C SER A 421 0.96 -20.04 -17.00
N GLY A 422 0.04 -20.44 -17.85
CA GLY A 422 -1.36 -20.34 -17.53
C GLY A 422 -2.27 -20.64 -18.70
N GLU A 423 -3.56 -20.40 -18.47
CA GLU A 423 -4.60 -20.62 -19.46
C GLU A 423 -5.78 -19.67 -19.25
N ALA A 424 -6.50 -19.41 -20.32
CA ALA A 424 -7.84 -18.81 -20.31
C ALA A 424 -8.74 -19.71 -21.14
N VAL A 425 -9.64 -20.45 -20.48
CA VAL A 425 -10.49 -21.47 -21.07
C VAL A 425 -11.92 -21.35 -20.55
N SER A 426 -12.89 -21.86 -21.30
CA SER A 426 -14.28 -21.94 -20.84
C SER A 426 -14.66 -23.32 -20.31
N ASP A 427 -13.93 -24.36 -20.69
CA ASP A 427 -14.12 -25.73 -20.22
C ASP A 427 -12.81 -26.29 -19.66
N ILE A 428 -12.83 -26.68 -18.39
CA ILE A 428 -11.65 -27.25 -17.72
C ILE A 428 -11.18 -28.55 -18.42
N ARG A 429 -12.07 -29.28 -19.02
CA ARG A 429 -11.73 -30.51 -19.79
C ARG A 429 -10.88 -30.22 -21.02
N GLU A 430 -10.91 -29.01 -21.52
CA GLU A 430 -10.11 -28.50 -22.63
C GLU A 430 -8.91 -27.70 -22.17
N SER A 431 -8.43 -27.96 -20.96
CA SER A 431 -7.29 -27.27 -20.36
C SER A 431 -6.05 -27.35 -21.25
N ASP A 432 -5.47 -26.21 -21.55
CA ASP A 432 -4.27 -26.07 -22.36
C ASP A 432 -3.39 -24.97 -21.83
N PHE A 433 -2.49 -25.34 -20.93
CA PHE A 433 -1.53 -24.39 -20.34
C PHE A 433 -0.51 -23.96 -21.38
N LYS A 434 -0.38 -22.65 -21.52
CA LYS A 434 0.65 -22.01 -22.34
C LYS A 434 1.74 -21.47 -21.45
N THR A 435 2.97 -21.66 -21.85
CA THR A 435 4.14 -21.29 -21.08
C THR A 435 5.03 -20.38 -21.90
N GLY A 436 5.47 -19.30 -21.29
CA GLY A 436 6.47 -18.41 -21.86
C GLY A 436 7.63 -18.27 -20.92
N ALA A 437 8.82 -18.06 -21.44
CA ALA A 437 10.02 -17.83 -20.67
C ALA A 437 10.85 -16.75 -21.32
N GLY A 438 11.64 -16.04 -20.52
CA GLY A 438 12.44 -14.99 -21.06
C GLY A 438 13.44 -14.43 -20.08
N VAL A 439 14.13 -13.40 -20.55
CA VAL A 439 15.14 -12.64 -19.83
C VAL A 439 14.85 -11.17 -19.95
N GLY A 440 15.33 -10.40 -19.00
CA GLY A 440 15.08 -8.97 -19.01
C GLY A 440 16.05 -8.18 -18.16
N VAL A 441 15.87 -6.87 -18.21
CA VAL A 441 16.63 -5.89 -17.44
C VAL A 441 15.65 -4.99 -16.70
N ARG A 442 16.01 -4.64 -15.48
CA ARG A 442 15.29 -3.65 -14.66
C ARG A 442 16.25 -2.52 -14.33
N TRP A 443 15.83 -1.30 -14.58
CA TRP A 443 16.55 -0.11 -14.16
C TRP A 443 15.72 0.65 -13.13
N GLN A 444 16.31 0.86 -11.97
CA GLN A 444 15.70 1.59 -10.88
C GLN A 444 15.83 3.10 -11.14
N SER A 445 14.88 3.65 -11.89
CA SER A 445 14.86 5.07 -12.24
C SER A 445 14.25 5.93 -11.13
N PRO A 446 14.44 7.27 -11.16
CA PRO A 446 13.80 8.19 -10.21
C PRO A 446 12.27 8.14 -10.22
N VAL A 447 11.66 7.71 -11.31
CA VAL A 447 10.20 7.62 -11.47
C VAL A 447 9.66 6.19 -11.33
N GLY A 448 10.50 5.25 -10.92
CA GLY A 448 10.16 3.86 -10.72
C GLY A 448 10.94 2.90 -11.61
N PRO A 449 10.70 1.59 -11.50
CA PRO A 449 11.43 0.63 -12.30
C PRO A 449 11.04 0.73 -13.78
N ILE A 450 12.05 0.82 -14.64
CA ILE A 450 11.92 0.68 -16.09
C ILE A 450 12.34 -0.75 -16.43
N LYS A 451 11.51 -1.44 -17.19
CA LYS A 451 11.65 -2.84 -17.46
C LYS A 451 11.68 -3.09 -18.97
N LEU A 452 12.62 -3.95 -19.37
CA LEU A 452 12.77 -4.40 -20.74
C LEU A 452 12.91 -5.92 -20.74
N ASP A 453 11.98 -6.61 -21.37
CA ASP A 453 11.93 -8.07 -21.41
C ASP A 453 11.93 -8.58 -22.85
N ILE A 454 12.54 -9.74 -23.03
CA ILE A 454 12.43 -10.56 -24.24
C ILE A 454 11.92 -11.95 -23.80
N ALA A 455 10.86 -12.40 -24.39
CA ALA A 455 10.25 -13.68 -24.05
C ALA A 455 9.75 -14.41 -25.30
N ARG A 456 9.64 -15.71 -25.20
CA ARG A 456 9.07 -16.55 -26.25
C ARG A 456 8.22 -17.66 -25.65
N PRO A 457 7.24 -18.19 -26.43
CA PRO A 457 6.52 -19.37 -26.03
C PRO A 457 7.43 -20.59 -25.93
N ILE A 458 7.13 -21.48 -25.00
CA ILE A 458 7.88 -22.73 -24.80
C ILE A 458 6.93 -23.90 -25.04
N GLY A 459 7.32 -24.81 -25.93
CA GLY A 459 6.55 -26.00 -26.22
C GLY A 459 5.26 -25.77 -26.98
N ASP A 460 5.06 -24.60 -27.54
CA ASP A 460 3.89 -24.26 -28.34
C ASP A 460 4.17 -24.57 -29.80
N LYS A 461 3.28 -25.36 -30.41
CA LYS A 461 3.40 -25.77 -31.83
C LYS A 461 2.93 -24.69 -32.81
N GLU A 462 2.10 -23.77 -32.35
CA GLU A 462 1.50 -22.72 -33.16
C GLU A 462 2.18 -21.37 -33.05
N GLU A 463 2.72 -21.03 -31.89
CA GLU A 463 3.36 -19.78 -31.63
C GLU A 463 4.84 -19.97 -31.33
N HIS A 464 5.71 -19.31 -32.09
CA HIS A 464 7.16 -19.47 -32.00
C HIS A 464 7.94 -18.14 -31.88
N GLY A 465 7.30 -17.00 -32.08
CA GLY A 465 7.96 -15.72 -32.19
C GLY A 465 8.46 -15.14 -30.85
N LEU A 466 9.46 -14.27 -30.92
CA LEU A 466 9.90 -13.47 -29.79
C LEU A 466 8.95 -12.31 -29.54
N GLN A 467 8.67 -12.03 -28.29
CA GLN A 467 7.94 -10.85 -27.85
C GLN A 467 8.84 -9.95 -27.01
N PHE A 468 8.70 -8.65 -27.23
CA PHE A 468 9.41 -7.63 -26.49
C PHE A 468 8.42 -6.89 -25.60
N TYR A 469 8.79 -6.63 -24.36
CA TYR A 469 7.98 -5.87 -23.43
C TYR A 469 8.78 -4.75 -22.83
N ILE A 470 8.25 -3.55 -22.89
CA ILE A 470 8.83 -2.36 -22.25
C ILE A 470 7.76 -1.84 -21.32
N GLY A 471 8.11 -1.55 -20.08
CA GLY A 471 7.18 -1.03 -19.10
C GLY A 471 7.83 -0.11 -18.09
N LEU A 472 7.02 0.77 -17.53
CA LEU A 472 7.37 1.66 -16.44
C LEU A 472 6.28 1.54 -15.38
N GLY A 473 6.68 1.40 -14.12
CA GLY A 473 5.74 1.48 -13.01
C GLY A 473 5.97 0.45 -11.92
N PRO A 474 5.18 0.53 -10.85
CA PRO A 474 5.31 -0.36 -9.70
C PRO A 474 4.90 -1.79 -10.03
N GLU A 475 5.48 -2.73 -9.30
CA GLU A 475 5.18 -4.17 -9.44
C GLU A 475 4.04 -4.65 -8.54
N LEU A 476 3.60 -3.82 -7.58
CA LEU A 476 2.50 -4.09 -6.66
C LEU A 476 1.30 -3.20 -6.93
#